data_56bc53c79390bef119fefbc3e266fd13
#
_entry.id   56bc53c79390bef119fefbc3e266fd13
#
_cell.length_a   1.000
_cell.length_b   1.000
_cell.length_c   1.000
_cell.angle_alpha   90.00
_cell.angle_beta   90.00
_cell.angle_gamma   90.00
#
_symmetry.space_group_name_H-M   'P 1'
#
loop_
_entity.id
_entity.type
_entity.pdbx_description
1 polymer ?
#
loop_
_entity_poly.entity_id
_entity_poly.type
_entity_poly.pdbx_seq_one_letter_code
_entity_poly.pdbx_strand_id
1 'polypeptide(L)' 'MRLDRFVCKSTALTKVQAIQAINQGAVRVNDAELFDEAAQVHENNKITLHGERLKTRQFRYIMVNK' A
#
# COMPACT_ATOMS: atom_id res chain seq x y z
N MET A 1 -3.57 2.10 10.72
CA MET A 1 -2.24 1.90 10.10
C MET A 1 -1.91 3.09 9.22
N ARG A 2 -0.67 3.52 9.24
CA ARG A 2 -0.27 4.64 8.40
C ARG A 2 -0.14 4.17 6.95
N LEU A 3 -0.41 5.07 6.04
CA LEU A 3 -0.38 4.74 4.61
C LEU A 3 1.00 4.28 4.16
N ASP A 4 2.05 4.95 4.60
CA ASP A 4 3.40 4.56 4.22
C ASP A 4 3.71 3.14 4.70
N ARG A 5 3.24 2.80 5.88
CA ARG A 5 3.47 1.47 6.41
C ARG A 5 2.71 0.42 5.60
N PHE A 6 1.48 0.76 5.21
CA PHE A 6 0.69 -0.16 4.40
C PHE A 6 1.40 -0.43 3.06
N VAL A 7 1.90 0.62 2.43
CA VAL A 7 2.59 0.47 1.15
C VAL A 7 3.84 -0.37 1.33
N CYS A 8 4.61 -0.14 2.39
CA CYS A 8 5.80 -0.94 2.64
C CYS A 8 5.48 -2.42 2.83
N LYS A 9 4.38 -2.71 3.53
CA LYS A 9 4.00 -4.09 3.77
C LYS A 9 3.44 -4.77 2.53
N SER A 10 2.78 -4.01 1.68
CA SER A 10 2.16 -4.57 0.50
C SER A 10 3.12 -4.68 -0.69
N THR A 11 4.23 -3.98 -0.62
CA THR A 11 5.24 -4.02 -1.66
C THR A 11 6.58 -4.24 -1.00
N ALA A 12 7.62 -4.33 -1.76
CA ALA A 12 8.95 -4.47 -1.19
C ALA A 12 9.67 -3.13 -1.08
N LEU A 13 8.95 -2.04 -1.16
CA LEU A 13 9.56 -0.72 -1.11
C LEU A 13 10.05 -0.39 0.28
N THR A 14 11.11 0.41 0.33
CA THR A 14 11.59 0.92 1.61
C THR A 14 10.64 2.04 2.06
N LYS A 15 10.79 2.44 3.32
CA LYS A 15 9.97 3.52 3.84
C LYS A 15 10.13 4.80 3.01
N VAL A 16 11.37 5.12 2.65
CA VAL A 16 11.63 6.32 1.86
C VAL A 16 10.95 6.22 0.51
N GLN A 17 11.06 5.07 -0.14
CA GLN A 17 10.44 4.90 -1.44
C GLN A 17 8.92 4.97 -1.35
N ALA A 18 8.36 4.40 -0.29
CA ALA A 18 6.92 4.46 -0.10
C ALA A 18 6.45 5.90 0.09
N ILE A 19 7.18 6.67 0.90
CA ILE A 19 6.84 8.06 1.14
C ILE A 19 6.93 8.86 -0.15
N GLN A 20 7.97 8.62 -0.94
CA GLN A 20 8.12 9.32 -2.20
C GLN A 20 6.97 9.00 -3.14
N ALA A 21 6.56 7.75 -3.22
CA ALA A 21 5.46 7.36 -4.08
C ALA A 21 4.17 8.07 -3.66
N ILE A 22 3.94 8.15 -2.35
CA ILE A 22 2.75 8.82 -1.84
C ILE A 22 2.78 10.30 -2.17
N ASN A 23 3.93 10.94 -1.95
CA ASN A 23 4.04 12.38 -2.19
C ASN A 23 3.95 12.73 -3.67
N GLN A 24 4.27 11.79 -4.54
CA GLN A 24 4.15 12.00 -5.97
C GLN A 24 2.73 11.82 -6.46
N GLY A 25 1.85 11.35 -5.61
CA GLY A 25 0.49 11.09 -6.03
C GLY A 25 0.31 9.76 -6.71
N ALA A 26 1.30 8.86 -6.57
CA ALA A 26 1.21 7.55 -7.19
C ALA A 26 0.30 6.61 -6.42
N VAL A 27 0.02 6.93 -5.17
CA VAL A 27 -0.80 6.09 -4.31
C VAL A 27 -2.19 6.70 -4.18
N ARG A 28 -3.22 5.89 -4.33
CA ARG A 28 -4.58 6.32 -4.16
C ARG A 28 -5.28 5.45 -3.14
N VAL A 29 -6.14 6.07 -2.36
CA VAL A 29 -6.95 5.35 -1.38
C VAL A 29 -8.40 5.57 -1.76
N ASN A 30 -9.11 4.48 -2.05
CA ASN A 30 -10.52 4.53 -2.47
C ASN A 30 -10.68 5.42 -3.71
N ASP A 31 -9.72 5.30 -4.63
CA ASP A 31 -9.70 6.06 -5.88
C ASP A 31 -9.46 7.55 -5.69
N ALA A 32 -9.05 7.95 -4.50
CA ALA A 32 -8.73 9.34 -4.22
C ALA A 32 -7.23 9.47 -4.01
N GLU A 33 -6.61 10.43 -4.67
CA GLU A 33 -5.19 10.63 -4.51
C GLU A 33 -4.88 11.17 -3.12
N LEU A 34 -3.93 10.54 -2.45
CA LEU A 34 -3.47 11.02 -1.18
C LEU A 34 -2.00 11.32 -1.29
N PHE A 35 -1.61 12.43 -0.71
CA PHE A 35 -0.20 12.85 -0.73
C PHE A 35 0.40 12.83 0.66
N ASP A 36 -0.35 12.39 1.65
CA ASP A 36 0.08 12.40 3.04
C ASP A 36 0.47 10.98 3.46
N GLU A 37 1.72 10.74 3.67
CA GLU A 37 2.19 9.41 4.04
C GLU A 37 1.73 9.02 5.44
N ALA A 38 1.36 10.00 6.25
CA ALA A 38 0.88 9.73 7.62
C ALA A 38 -0.62 9.47 7.67
N ALA A 39 -1.30 9.47 6.53
CA ALA A 39 -2.74 9.24 6.50
C ALA A 39 -3.07 7.88 7.08
N GLN A 40 -4.15 7.81 7.84
CA GLN A 40 -4.58 6.56 8.44
C GLN A 40 -5.39 5.76 7.43
N VAL A 41 -5.07 4.50 7.27
CA VAL A 41 -5.80 3.63 6.36
C VAL A 41 -6.06 2.31 7.07
N HIS A 42 -6.99 1.55 6.52
CA HIS A 42 -7.33 0.25 7.07
C HIS A 42 -7.18 -0.79 5.98
N GLU A 43 -7.14 -2.04 6.37
CA GLU A 43 -7.00 -3.12 5.39
C GLU A 43 -8.16 -3.18 4.42
N ASN A 44 -9.31 -2.66 4.83
CA ASN A 44 -10.48 -2.67 3.96
C ASN A 44 -10.46 -1.55 2.94
N ASN A 45 -9.55 -0.60 3.07
CA ASN A 45 -9.48 0.47 2.10
C ASN A 45 -8.88 -0.05 0.80
N LYS A 46 -9.36 0.52 -0.31
CA LYS A 46 -8.83 0.14 -1.59
C LYS A 46 -7.65 1.04 -1.88
N ILE A 47 -6.46 0.49 -1.79
CA ILE A 47 -5.25 1.26 -1.97
C ILE A 47 -4.55 0.78 -3.23
N THR A 48 -4.19 1.72 -4.09
CA THR A 48 -3.52 1.41 -5.34
C THR A 48 -2.22 2.18 -5.44
N LEU A 49 -1.26 1.59 -6.13
CA LEU A 49 0.03 2.23 -6.40
C LEU A 49 0.29 2.07 -7.87
N HIS A 50 0.43 3.19 -8.58
CA HIS A 50 0.65 3.20 -10.03
C HIS A 50 -0.42 2.38 -10.74
N GLY A 51 -1.63 2.44 -10.23
CA GLY A 51 -2.74 1.72 -10.84
C GLY A 51 -2.88 0.27 -10.41
N GLU A 52 -1.95 -0.24 -9.62
CA GLU A 52 -2.03 -1.62 -9.16
C GLU A 52 -2.62 -1.67 -7.77
N ARG A 53 -3.59 -2.55 -7.59
CA ARG A 53 -4.21 -2.66 -6.30
C ARG A 53 -3.31 -3.39 -5.31
N LEU A 54 -3.08 -2.78 -4.16
CA LEU A 54 -2.28 -3.36 -3.11
C LEU A 54 -3.17 -4.09 -2.13
N LYS A 55 -2.69 -5.18 -1.57
CA LYS A 55 -3.39 -5.91 -0.57
C LYS A 55 -2.45 -6.26 0.52
N THR A 56 -2.95 -6.29 1.75
CA THR A 56 -2.20 -6.83 2.84
C THR A 56 -2.11 -8.31 2.63
N ARG A 57 -0.87 -8.89 2.55
CA ARG A 57 -0.79 -10.26 2.30
C ARG A 57 -0.83 -11.02 3.50
N GLN A 58 -1.59 -12.06 3.49
CA GLN A 58 -1.57 -12.94 4.53
C GLN A 58 -1.25 -14.16 3.94
N PHE A 59 -0.22 -14.79 4.16
CA PHE A 59 0.11 -15.96 3.57
C PHE A 59 -0.05 -17.04 4.27
N ARG A 60 -0.52 -17.88 3.97
CA ARG A 60 -0.64 -19.01 4.62
C ARG A 60 -0.37 -20.11 3.75
N TYR A 61 -0.53 -19.89 3.23
CA TYR A 61 -0.40 -20.57 2.42
C TYR A 61 -0.01 -21.20 1.64
N ILE A 62 -0.03 -21.55 1.46
CA ILE A 62 0.36 -21.81 0.85
C ILE A 62 0.33 -22.43 -0.06
N MET A 63 0.30 -22.70 -0.31
CA MET A 63 0.34 -23.18 -1.05
C MET A 63 0.57 -23.92 -1.72
N VAL A 64 0.56 -24.29 -1.67
CA VAL A 64 0.90 -24.81 -2.21
C VAL A 64 0.99 -25.60 -2.87
N ASN A 65 1.10 -25.91 -2.97
CA ASN A 65 1.37 -26.51 -3.54
C ASN A 65 1.52 -27.22 -4.01
N LYS A 66 1.64 -27.63 -4.01
CA LYS A 66 1.91 -28.10 -4.32
C LYS A 66 1.92 -28.47 -4.62
#